data_7766f022684eb16d65fe31f6aebcc6d2
#
_entry.id   7766f022684eb16d65fe31f6aebcc6d2
#
_cell.length_a   1.000
_cell.length_b   1.000
_cell.length_c   1.000
_cell.angle_alpha   90.00
_cell.angle_beta   90.00
_cell.angle_gamma   90.00
#
_symmetry.space_group_name_H-M   'P 1'
#
loop_
_entity.id
_entity.type
_entity.pdbx_description
1 polymer ?
#
loop_
_entity_poly.entity_id
_entity_poly.type
_entity_poly.pdbx_seq_one_letter_code
_entity_poly.pdbx_strand_id
1 'polypeptide(L)'
;MSDIKEIKNELTELRKKIRKYSKQYYDENASDISDYDFDLLMQQLKAIEAEYPELITKNSPTQKVGGTAQREVGVLVPHDVPMLSLQDVFSEDEIRTFVTGVLSHFPSAEFVVEEKIDGLSLALRYENGTLVRAITRGDGVVQGEDVTLNARAISDVVETLYDSVPYFEVRGEVYMERAAFAEVNERQELLGLKPFANPRNCAAGTLRQLDARVTKERKLSMFVFNLQRAEGHSFTSHTDAYDFMRAQGIKIIANYNVCHTADEVWNAIMAIGARRGDLPYDIDGAVVKVNDFAQRAELGTTAKAPRWAIAYKYPPEEKETILRNIELSVGRTGRITPTAVFDPVQLCGTRVERATLHNQDYIDSLDVRIGDTILVYKSGEIIPRVKAVVSDKRPQDAQPYVISDVCPVCGSHAVREADTADMKCQNPACPAQVENHILNFVGRNAMDIKGFGESAIIALTRAGYLHDVADIYALHLHRDELISSGLIGREKSVDNRLAAIEASKANTPDRL
;
A
#
# COMPACT_ATOMS: atom_id res chain seq x y z
N MET A 1 -17.64 37.08 1.32
CA MET A 1 -16.68 36.95 0.19
C MET A 1 -15.32 36.41 0.61
N SER A 2 -14.84 36.62 1.87
CA SER A 2 -13.62 35.98 2.40
C SER A 2 -13.77 34.46 2.50
N ASP A 3 -14.87 33.96 3.05
CA ASP A 3 -15.10 32.52 3.27
C ASP A 3 -15.02 31.66 1.98
N ILE A 4 -15.65 32.11 0.89
CA ILE A 4 -15.63 31.35 -0.38
C ILE A 4 -14.21 31.30 -1.00
N LYS A 5 -13.38 32.32 -0.76
CA LYS A 5 -11.99 32.33 -1.25
C LYS A 5 -11.13 31.35 -0.44
N GLU A 6 -11.34 31.25 0.85
CA GLU A 6 -10.68 30.30 1.73
C GLU A 6 -11.07 28.86 1.38
N ILE A 7 -12.37 28.59 1.18
CA ILE A 7 -12.87 27.27 0.75
C ILE A 7 -12.29 26.87 -0.62
N LYS A 8 -12.19 27.79 -1.57
CA LYS A 8 -11.56 27.51 -2.87
C LYS A 8 -10.07 27.15 -2.74
N ASN A 9 -9.36 27.79 -1.83
CA ASN A 9 -7.97 27.48 -1.56
C ASN A 9 -7.85 26.10 -0.91
N GLU A 10 -8.67 25.81 0.09
CA GLU A 10 -8.74 24.51 0.75
C GLU A 10 -9.04 23.38 -0.25
N LEU A 11 -10.06 23.54 -1.10
CA LEU A 11 -10.38 22.59 -2.16
C LEU A 11 -9.21 22.38 -3.13
N THR A 12 -8.47 23.44 -3.46
CA THR A 12 -7.34 23.36 -4.38
C THR A 12 -6.21 22.52 -3.78
N GLU A 13 -5.85 22.78 -2.51
CA GLU A 13 -4.82 22.03 -1.81
C GLU A 13 -5.25 20.59 -1.53
N LEU A 14 -6.50 20.35 -1.14
CA LEU A 14 -7.04 19.02 -0.90
C LEU A 14 -7.04 18.19 -2.20
N ARG A 15 -7.52 18.73 -3.31
CA ARG A 15 -7.47 18.09 -4.62
C ARG A 15 -6.05 17.79 -5.09
N LYS A 16 -5.10 18.68 -4.80
CA LYS A 16 -3.67 18.48 -5.11
C LYS A 16 -3.08 17.33 -4.30
N LYS A 17 -3.35 17.26 -2.99
CA LYS A 17 -2.93 16.16 -2.11
C LYS A 17 -3.51 14.83 -2.60
N ILE A 18 -4.81 14.77 -2.83
CA ILE A 18 -5.49 13.56 -3.30
C ILE A 18 -4.91 13.07 -4.64
N ARG A 19 -4.65 13.98 -5.60
CA ARG A 19 -4.03 13.60 -6.88
C ARG A 19 -2.61 13.04 -6.71
N LYS A 20 -1.80 13.65 -5.83
CA LYS A 20 -0.46 13.15 -5.51
C LYS A 20 -0.53 11.72 -4.99
N TYR A 21 -1.35 11.49 -3.97
CA TYR A 21 -1.49 10.17 -3.35
C TYR A 21 -2.16 9.15 -4.26
N SER A 22 -3.14 9.57 -5.06
CA SER A 22 -3.76 8.73 -6.10
C SER A 22 -2.71 8.23 -7.11
N LYS A 23 -1.82 9.12 -7.56
CA LYS A 23 -0.74 8.74 -8.48
C LYS A 23 0.24 7.77 -7.83
N GLN A 24 0.68 8.03 -6.61
CA GLN A 24 1.54 7.12 -5.87
C GLN A 24 0.90 5.73 -5.70
N TYR A 25 -0.37 5.70 -5.32
CA TYR A 25 -1.10 4.48 -5.05
C TYR A 25 -1.37 3.63 -6.31
N TYR A 26 -1.91 4.26 -7.36
CA TYR A 26 -2.34 3.53 -8.57
C TYR A 26 -1.24 3.37 -9.62
N ASP A 27 -0.36 4.35 -9.75
CA ASP A 27 0.62 4.39 -10.85
C ASP A 27 2.04 3.98 -10.39
N GLU A 28 2.45 4.35 -9.17
CA GLU A 28 3.82 4.15 -8.70
C GLU A 28 3.97 2.95 -7.74
N ASN A 29 2.86 2.25 -7.41
CA ASN A 29 2.81 1.15 -6.43
C ASN A 29 3.48 1.53 -5.10
N ALA A 30 3.39 2.80 -4.74
CA ALA A 30 3.92 3.40 -3.52
C ALA A 30 2.80 4.13 -2.79
N SER A 31 2.90 4.29 -1.49
CA SER A 31 1.96 5.10 -0.73
C SER A 31 2.66 5.74 0.46
N ASP A 32 2.60 7.08 0.53
CA ASP A 32 3.06 7.84 1.69
C ASP A 32 2.01 7.89 2.80
N ILE A 33 0.76 7.51 2.49
CA ILE A 33 -0.36 7.49 3.44
C ILE A 33 -1.10 6.15 3.38
N SER A 34 -1.92 5.86 4.40
CA SER A 34 -2.77 4.66 4.39
C SER A 34 -3.94 4.80 3.42
N ASP A 35 -4.49 3.66 3.00
CA ASP A 35 -5.73 3.62 2.23
C ASP A 35 -6.86 4.31 3.01
N TYR A 36 -6.91 4.09 4.32
CA TYR A 36 -7.88 4.73 5.22
C TYR A 36 -7.71 6.26 5.26
N ASP A 37 -6.47 6.77 5.40
CA ASP A 37 -6.20 8.21 5.38
C ASP A 37 -6.53 8.82 4.00
N PHE A 38 -6.24 8.09 2.92
CA PHE A 38 -6.62 8.49 1.57
C PHE A 38 -8.15 8.57 1.41
N ASP A 39 -8.86 7.57 1.92
CA ASP A 39 -10.32 7.52 1.90
C ASP A 39 -10.94 8.65 2.74
N LEU A 40 -10.34 9.00 3.90
CA LEU A 40 -10.75 10.17 4.69
C LEU A 40 -10.58 11.49 3.93
N LEU A 41 -9.44 11.69 3.23
CA LEU A 41 -9.25 12.87 2.37
C LEU A 41 -10.30 12.94 1.26
N MET A 42 -10.64 11.80 0.66
CA MET A 42 -11.70 11.69 -0.34
C MET A 42 -13.08 12.00 0.26
N GLN A 43 -13.35 11.55 1.48
CA GLN A 43 -14.60 11.84 2.20
C GLN A 43 -14.71 13.35 2.52
N GLN A 44 -13.62 13.97 3.00
CA GLN A 44 -13.56 15.41 3.24
C GLN A 44 -13.84 16.20 1.95
N LEU A 45 -13.21 15.80 0.81
CA LEU A 45 -13.46 16.44 -0.47
C LEU A 45 -14.93 16.30 -0.91
N LYS A 46 -15.54 15.12 -0.74
CA LYS A 46 -16.96 14.88 -1.04
C LYS A 46 -17.88 15.75 -0.17
N ALA A 47 -17.59 15.89 1.12
CA ALA A 47 -18.38 16.71 2.04
C ALA A 47 -18.38 18.19 1.62
N ILE A 48 -17.20 18.75 1.32
CA ILE A 48 -17.09 20.16 0.86
C ILE A 48 -17.79 20.33 -0.50
N GLU A 49 -17.64 19.38 -1.43
CA GLU A 49 -18.30 19.44 -2.74
C GLU A 49 -19.83 19.25 -2.66
N ALA A 50 -20.34 18.57 -1.64
CA ALA A 50 -21.78 18.46 -1.38
C ALA A 50 -22.36 19.75 -0.80
N GLU A 51 -21.60 20.45 0.06
CA GLU A 51 -21.99 21.75 0.63
C GLU A 51 -21.91 22.88 -0.42
N TYR A 52 -20.93 22.82 -1.35
CA TYR A 52 -20.70 23.82 -2.40
C TYR A 52 -20.70 23.19 -3.80
N PRO A 53 -21.86 22.75 -4.34
CA PRO A 53 -21.94 22.03 -5.63
C PRO A 53 -21.40 22.83 -6.81
N GLU A 54 -21.48 24.18 -6.76
CA GLU A 54 -20.97 25.08 -7.80
C GLU A 54 -19.44 25.10 -7.91
N LEU A 55 -18.72 24.56 -6.90
CA LEU A 55 -17.26 24.44 -6.91
C LEU A 55 -16.77 23.10 -7.47
N ILE A 56 -17.68 22.18 -7.81
CA ILE A 56 -17.32 20.90 -8.43
C ILE A 56 -16.75 21.16 -9.83
N THR A 57 -15.60 20.60 -10.11
CA THR A 57 -14.99 20.68 -11.43
C THR A 57 -14.98 19.32 -12.12
N LYS A 58 -15.04 19.29 -13.46
CA LYS A 58 -14.95 18.04 -14.26
C LYS A 58 -13.67 17.25 -13.97
N ASN A 59 -12.64 17.92 -13.46
CA ASN A 59 -11.35 17.33 -13.12
C ASN A 59 -11.20 17.02 -11.61
N SER A 60 -12.26 17.12 -10.82
CA SER A 60 -12.20 16.73 -9.40
C SER A 60 -11.91 15.23 -9.25
N PRO A 61 -11.09 14.82 -8.27
CA PRO A 61 -10.90 13.42 -7.93
C PRO A 61 -12.21 12.67 -7.63
N THR A 62 -13.25 13.37 -7.16
CA THR A 62 -14.58 12.80 -6.93
C THR A 62 -15.31 12.43 -8.22
N GLN A 63 -14.93 13.00 -9.36
CA GLN A 63 -15.55 12.80 -10.68
C GLN A 63 -14.78 11.82 -11.57
N LYS A 64 -13.62 11.32 -11.12
CA LYS A 64 -12.77 10.40 -11.90
C LYS A 64 -12.48 9.12 -11.12
N VAL A 65 -12.36 8.00 -11.83
CA VAL A 65 -11.78 6.76 -11.29
C VAL A 65 -10.27 6.96 -11.18
N GLY A 66 -9.66 6.52 -10.07
CA GLY A 66 -8.22 6.62 -9.88
C GLY A 66 -7.46 5.59 -10.73
N GLY A 67 -6.27 5.93 -11.15
CA GLY A 67 -5.36 5.10 -11.95
C GLY A 67 -5.24 5.57 -13.40
N THR A 68 -4.04 5.41 -13.95
CA THR A 68 -3.74 5.60 -15.36
C THR A 68 -3.18 4.29 -15.93
N ALA A 69 -3.65 3.87 -17.12
CA ALA A 69 -3.04 2.75 -17.81
C ALA A 69 -1.67 3.20 -18.33
N GLN A 70 -0.58 2.68 -17.76
CA GLN A 70 0.78 3.02 -18.18
C GLN A 70 1.26 2.07 -19.30
N ARG A 71 1.88 2.65 -20.32
CA ARG A 71 2.31 1.94 -21.55
C ARG A 71 3.68 1.26 -21.43
N GLU A 72 4.30 1.25 -20.25
CA GLU A 72 5.72 0.84 -20.15
C GLU A 72 5.98 -0.67 -20.26
N VAL A 73 4.98 -1.53 -20.01
CA VAL A 73 5.20 -2.99 -19.92
C VAL A 73 4.16 -3.83 -20.67
N GLY A 74 2.98 -3.34 -21.02
CA GLY A 74 1.91 -4.15 -21.62
C GLY A 74 1.16 -3.49 -22.77
N VAL A 75 0.46 -4.32 -23.55
CA VAL A 75 -0.51 -3.85 -24.55
C VAL A 75 -1.75 -3.39 -23.80
N LEU A 76 -2.24 -2.18 -24.10
CA LEU A 76 -3.50 -1.68 -23.53
C LEU A 76 -4.69 -2.33 -24.24
N VAL A 77 -5.63 -2.83 -23.46
CA VAL A 77 -6.83 -3.51 -23.94
C VAL A 77 -8.08 -2.79 -23.41
N PRO A 78 -9.07 -2.51 -24.28
CA PRO A 78 -10.33 -1.93 -23.86
C PRO A 78 -11.11 -2.86 -22.92
N HIS A 79 -11.81 -2.26 -21.95
CA HIS A 79 -12.80 -2.96 -21.15
C HIS A 79 -14.12 -3.07 -21.90
N ASP A 80 -14.68 -4.28 -22.03
CA ASP A 80 -16.04 -4.47 -22.57
C ASP A 80 -17.08 -4.08 -21.52
N VAL A 81 -16.76 -4.32 -20.23
CA VAL A 81 -17.57 -3.89 -19.09
C VAL A 81 -16.70 -3.05 -18.15
N PRO A 82 -17.10 -1.83 -17.80
CA PRO A 82 -16.34 -0.99 -16.89
C PRO A 82 -16.07 -1.65 -15.55
N MET A 83 -14.82 -1.54 -15.06
CA MET A 83 -14.40 -2.03 -13.75
C MET A 83 -14.53 -0.91 -12.70
N LEU A 84 -15.79 -0.50 -12.44
CA LEU A 84 -16.10 0.61 -11.53
C LEU A 84 -15.55 0.38 -10.11
N SER A 85 -15.32 1.47 -9.38
CA SER A 85 -15.04 1.46 -7.95
C SER A 85 -16.32 1.18 -7.16
N LEU A 86 -16.18 0.93 -5.86
CA LEU A 86 -17.30 0.93 -4.93
C LEU A 86 -17.39 2.27 -4.20
N GLN A 87 -18.55 2.58 -3.66
CA GLN A 87 -18.69 3.66 -2.70
C GLN A 87 -18.22 3.15 -1.34
N ASP A 88 -17.23 3.82 -0.75
CA ASP A 88 -16.76 3.51 0.59
C ASP A 88 -17.66 4.17 1.63
N VAL A 89 -17.94 3.43 2.71
CA VAL A 89 -18.69 3.87 3.89
C VAL A 89 -17.95 3.41 5.15
N PHE A 90 -18.11 4.16 6.25
CA PHE A 90 -17.30 4.00 7.46
C PHE A 90 -18.14 3.82 8.74
N SER A 91 -19.46 3.85 8.64
CA SER A 91 -20.36 3.77 9.78
C SER A 91 -21.48 2.76 9.58
N GLU A 92 -22.03 2.28 10.70
CA GLU A 92 -23.23 1.44 10.71
C GLU A 92 -24.42 2.15 10.09
N ASP A 93 -24.59 3.45 10.37
CA ASP A 93 -25.70 4.25 9.87
C ASP A 93 -25.70 4.34 8.33
N GLU A 94 -24.54 4.46 7.71
CA GLU A 94 -24.42 4.46 6.25
C GLU A 94 -24.80 3.10 5.65
N ILE A 95 -24.39 1.98 6.28
CA ILE A 95 -24.81 0.63 5.88
C ILE A 95 -26.33 0.47 6.02
N ARG A 96 -26.89 0.88 7.14
CA ARG A 96 -28.35 0.83 7.39
C ARG A 96 -29.12 1.68 6.37
N THR A 97 -28.60 2.87 6.08
CA THR A 97 -29.19 3.75 5.05
C THR A 97 -29.21 3.10 3.68
N PHE A 98 -28.10 2.47 3.27
CA PHE A 98 -28.04 1.74 2.00
C PHE A 98 -29.05 0.59 1.95
N VAL A 99 -29.05 -0.29 2.97
CA VAL A 99 -29.93 -1.47 3.00
C VAL A 99 -31.41 -1.07 3.05
N THR A 100 -31.78 -0.13 3.90
CA THR A 100 -33.16 0.35 4.01
C THR A 100 -33.62 1.09 2.75
N GLY A 101 -32.70 1.83 2.11
CA GLY A 101 -32.95 2.46 0.81
C GLY A 101 -33.30 1.45 -0.27
N VAL A 102 -32.54 0.35 -0.38
CA VAL A 102 -32.85 -0.75 -1.32
C VAL A 102 -34.17 -1.43 -0.95
N LEU A 103 -34.37 -1.77 0.34
CA LEU A 103 -35.61 -2.45 0.79
C LEU A 103 -36.88 -1.59 0.60
N SER A 104 -36.74 -0.28 0.58
CA SER A 104 -37.90 0.60 0.27
C SER A 104 -38.41 0.47 -1.16
N HIS A 105 -37.50 0.12 -2.11
CA HIS A 105 -37.84 -0.13 -3.51
C HIS A 105 -38.15 -1.62 -3.77
N PHE A 106 -37.41 -2.50 -3.12
CA PHE A 106 -37.47 -3.95 -3.28
C PHE A 106 -37.60 -4.62 -1.89
N PRO A 107 -38.81 -4.73 -1.32
CA PRO A 107 -39.01 -5.24 0.04
C PRO A 107 -38.53 -6.67 0.28
N SER A 108 -38.34 -7.47 -0.76
CA SER A 108 -37.81 -8.84 -0.71
C SER A 108 -36.35 -8.94 -1.19
N ALA A 109 -35.62 -7.82 -1.27
CA ALA A 109 -34.23 -7.85 -1.70
C ALA A 109 -33.35 -8.66 -0.74
N GLU A 110 -32.43 -9.39 -1.31
CA GLU A 110 -31.37 -10.10 -0.60
C GLU A 110 -30.04 -9.39 -0.82
N PHE A 111 -29.17 -9.45 0.18
CA PHE A 111 -27.84 -8.87 0.14
C PHE A 111 -26.79 -9.94 0.33
N VAL A 112 -25.76 -9.92 -0.49
CA VAL A 112 -24.55 -10.73 -0.30
C VAL A 112 -23.51 -9.88 0.37
N VAL A 113 -23.03 -10.32 1.55
CA VAL A 113 -21.97 -9.69 2.31
C VAL A 113 -20.73 -10.56 2.23
N GLU A 114 -19.64 -10.00 1.74
CA GLU A 114 -18.40 -10.73 1.46
C GLU A 114 -17.16 -9.95 1.89
N GLU A 115 -16.03 -10.65 2.01
CA GLU A 115 -14.73 -10.06 2.34
C GLU A 115 -14.26 -9.12 1.22
N LYS A 116 -13.77 -7.93 1.58
CA LYS A 116 -13.11 -7.02 0.66
C LYS A 116 -11.61 -7.32 0.65
N ILE A 117 -11.18 -8.16 -0.28
CA ILE A 117 -9.78 -8.55 -0.42
C ILE A 117 -8.93 -7.34 -0.77
N ASP A 118 -7.78 -7.20 -0.11
CA ASP A 118 -6.80 -6.16 -0.43
C ASP A 118 -5.77 -6.68 -1.45
N GLY A 119 -5.97 -6.29 -2.69
CA GLY A 119 -5.18 -6.78 -3.81
C GLY A 119 -5.25 -5.89 -5.06
N LEU A 120 -5.14 -6.49 -6.22
CA LEU A 120 -5.21 -5.86 -7.53
C LEU A 120 -6.37 -6.45 -8.34
N SER A 121 -7.32 -5.61 -8.75
CA SER A 121 -8.45 -6.06 -9.58
C SER A 121 -8.02 -6.52 -10.97
N LEU A 122 -8.50 -7.69 -11.37
CA LEU A 122 -8.23 -8.33 -12.65
C LEU A 122 -9.54 -8.83 -13.27
N ALA A 123 -9.75 -8.54 -14.56
CA ALA A 123 -10.79 -9.17 -15.37
C ALA A 123 -10.19 -10.38 -16.11
N LEU A 124 -10.89 -11.52 -16.06
CA LEU A 124 -10.58 -12.72 -16.85
C LEU A 124 -11.65 -12.90 -17.91
N ARG A 125 -11.24 -12.92 -19.18
CA ARG A 125 -12.12 -13.08 -20.34
C ARG A 125 -11.89 -14.44 -20.97
N TYR A 126 -12.98 -15.19 -21.10
CA TYR A 126 -13.02 -16.51 -21.73
C TYR A 126 -13.86 -16.44 -23.00
N GLU A 127 -13.38 -17.08 -24.05
CA GLU A 127 -14.12 -17.31 -25.30
C GLU A 127 -14.16 -18.82 -25.57
N ASN A 128 -15.35 -19.34 -25.83
CA ASN A 128 -15.59 -20.77 -26.01
C ASN A 128 -14.97 -21.62 -24.86
N GLY A 129 -15.11 -21.13 -23.63
CA GLY A 129 -14.57 -21.76 -22.43
C GLY A 129 -13.06 -21.62 -22.22
N THR A 130 -12.30 -20.97 -23.11
CA THR A 130 -10.84 -20.83 -22.98
C THR A 130 -10.48 -19.41 -22.59
N LEU A 131 -9.54 -19.25 -21.64
CA LEU A 131 -9.01 -17.96 -21.22
C LEU A 131 -8.24 -17.30 -22.37
N VAL A 132 -8.76 -16.21 -22.87
CA VAL A 132 -8.14 -15.45 -23.98
C VAL A 132 -7.44 -14.19 -23.48
N ARG A 133 -7.93 -13.56 -22.41
CA ARG A 133 -7.37 -12.32 -21.85
C ARG A 133 -7.50 -12.24 -20.36
N ALA A 134 -6.48 -11.62 -19.74
CA ALA A 134 -6.53 -11.13 -18.38
C ALA A 134 -6.11 -9.66 -18.38
N ILE A 135 -6.98 -8.78 -17.89
CA ILE A 135 -6.86 -7.33 -18.05
C ILE A 135 -6.90 -6.67 -16.69
N THR A 136 -5.86 -5.89 -16.36
CA THR A 136 -5.86 -5.10 -15.12
C THR A 136 -6.93 -4.01 -15.17
N ARG A 137 -7.32 -3.48 -14.00
CA ARG A 137 -8.34 -2.43 -13.94
C ARG A 137 -7.94 -1.18 -14.73
N GLY A 138 -6.65 -0.80 -14.77
CA GLY A 138 -6.19 0.42 -15.41
C GLY A 138 -6.95 1.65 -14.94
N ASP A 139 -7.52 2.43 -15.87
CA ASP A 139 -8.37 3.58 -15.56
C ASP A 139 -9.79 3.20 -15.07
N GLY A 140 -10.11 1.90 -15.09
CA GLY A 140 -11.37 1.33 -14.63
C GLY A 140 -12.57 1.55 -15.55
N VAL A 141 -12.47 2.36 -16.58
CA VAL A 141 -13.58 2.70 -17.48
C VAL A 141 -13.26 2.33 -18.92
N VAL A 142 -12.11 2.74 -19.43
CA VAL A 142 -11.78 2.62 -20.86
C VAL A 142 -10.89 1.41 -21.13
N GLN A 143 -9.77 1.26 -20.39
CA GLN A 143 -8.76 0.27 -20.71
C GLN A 143 -7.87 -0.12 -19.53
N GLY A 144 -7.28 -1.32 -19.62
CA GLY A 144 -6.28 -1.83 -18.70
C GLY A 144 -5.11 -2.47 -19.45
N GLU A 145 -4.12 -2.95 -18.71
CA GLU A 145 -2.95 -3.66 -19.25
C GLU A 145 -3.27 -5.14 -19.45
N ASP A 146 -2.87 -5.69 -20.60
CA ASP A 146 -2.92 -7.14 -20.83
C ASP A 146 -1.82 -7.84 -20.03
N VAL A 147 -2.21 -8.62 -19.05
CA VAL A 147 -1.32 -9.42 -18.19
C VAL A 147 -1.61 -10.91 -18.29
N THR A 148 -2.14 -11.36 -19.43
CA THR A 148 -2.61 -12.74 -19.63
C THR A 148 -1.55 -13.79 -19.32
N LEU A 149 -0.30 -13.56 -19.73
CA LEU A 149 0.79 -14.50 -19.45
C LEU A 149 1.07 -14.65 -17.96
N ASN A 150 1.04 -13.54 -17.23
CA ASN A 150 1.23 -13.54 -15.77
C ASN A 150 0.03 -14.15 -15.05
N ALA A 151 -1.19 -13.86 -15.51
CA ALA A 151 -2.41 -14.44 -14.94
C ALA A 151 -2.42 -15.96 -15.07
N ARG A 152 -2.00 -16.53 -16.21
CA ARG A 152 -1.87 -17.99 -16.39
C ARG A 152 -0.84 -18.63 -15.44
N ALA A 153 0.09 -17.87 -14.91
CA ALA A 153 1.05 -18.36 -13.92
C ALA A 153 0.49 -18.43 -12.49
N ILE A 154 -0.72 -17.87 -12.26
CA ILE A 154 -1.44 -17.95 -10.98
C ILE A 154 -2.20 -19.27 -10.94
N SER A 155 -1.92 -20.10 -9.92
CA SER A 155 -2.52 -21.44 -9.80
C SER A 155 -4.05 -21.45 -9.69
N ASP A 156 -4.63 -20.38 -9.18
CA ASP A 156 -6.09 -20.25 -9.01
C ASP A 156 -6.82 -19.82 -10.29
N VAL A 157 -6.07 -19.42 -11.33
CA VAL A 157 -6.65 -19.03 -12.61
C VAL A 157 -6.89 -20.24 -13.49
N VAL A 158 -8.15 -20.52 -13.77
CA VAL A 158 -8.56 -21.61 -14.67
C VAL A 158 -8.33 -21.19 -16.12
N GLU A 159 -7.53 -21.95 -16.86
CA GLU A 159 -7.28 -21.68 -18.28
C GLU A 159 -8.41 -22.15 -19.19
N THR A 160 -9.09 -23.22 -18.81
CA THR A 160 -10.22 -23.79 -19.59
C THR A 160 -11.35 -24.15 -18.65
N LEU A 161 -12.54 -23.59 -18.91
CA LEU A 161 -13.76 -23.92 -18.20
C LEU A 161 -14.22 -25.33 -18.59
N TYR A 162 -14.97 -25.99 -17.73
CA TYR A 162 -15.57 -27.30 -18.04
C TYR A 162 -16.63 -27.19 -19.14
N ASP A 163 -17.39 -26.10 -19.15
CA ASP A 163 -18.40 -25.84 -20.18
C ASP A 163 -17.85 -24.88 -21.25
N SER A 164 -18.17 -25.15 -22.51
CA SER A 164 -17.85 -24.25 -23.62
C SER A 164 -18.84 -23.10 -23.67
N VAL A 165 -18.60 -22.06 -22.86
CA VAL A 165 -19.41 -20.84 -22.86
C VAL A 165 -18.89 -19.93 -23.99
N PRO A 166 -19.76 -19.42 -24.88
CA PRO A 166 -19.33 -18.58 -26.02
C PRO A 166 -18.51 -17.36 -25.58
N TYR A 167 -19.00 -16.64 -24.57
CA TYR A 167 -18.29 -15.52 -23.94
C TYR A 167 -18.57 -15.50 -22.45
N PHE A 168 -17.51 -15.39 -21.64
CA PHE A 168 -17.63 -15.31 -20.19
C PHE A 168 -16.53 -14.41 -19.63
N GLU A 169 -16.93 -13.32 -18.97
CA GLU A 169 -15.99 -12.38 -18.34
C GLU A 169 -16.31 -12.24 -16.86
N VAL A 170 -15.31 -12.47 -16.03
CA VAL A 170 -15.40 -12.35 -14.58
C VAL A 170 -14.39 -11.35 -14.07
N ARG A 171 -14.66 -10.77 -12.91
CA ARG A 171 -13.75 -9.89 -12.19
C ARG A 171 -13.38 -10.49 -10.85
N GLY A 172 -12.10 -10.44 -10.52
CA GLY A 172 -11.58 -10.88 -9.24
C GLY A 172 -10.51 -9.96 -8.70
N GLU A 173 -9.96 -10.35 -7.56
CA GLU A 173 -8.83 -9.68 -6.92
C GLU A 173 -7.65 -10.62 -6.86
N VAL A 174 -6.52 -10.21 -7.44
CA VAL A 174 -5.23 -10.87 -7.29
C VAL A 174 -4.59 -10.36 -6.02
N TYR A 175 -4.18 -11.28 -5.15
CA TYR A 175 -3.61 -10.98 -3.86
C TYR A 175 -2.39 -11.86 -3.57
N MET A 176 -1.69 -11.56 -2.50
CA MET A 176 -0.60 -12.38 -1.99
C MET A 176 -0.89 -12.76 -0.55
N GLU A 177 -0.76 -14.05 -0.23
CA GLU A 177 -0.88 -14.51 1.15
C GLU A 177 0.26 -13.98 2.01
N ARG A 178 0.00 -13.74 3.30
CA ARG A 178 0.99 -13.21 4.26
C ARG A 178 2.25 -14.08 4.34
N ALA A 179 2.10 -15.40 4.28
CA ALA A 179 3.23 -16.33 4.29
C ALA A 179 4.09 -16.17 3.03
N ALA A 180 3.49 -16.11 1.84
CA ALA A 180 4.19 -15.88 0.59
C ALA A 180 4.88 -14.51 0.56
N PHE A 181 4.24 -13.47 1.09
CA PHE A 181 4.82 -12.14 1.22
C PHE A 181 6.07 -12.12 2.11
N ALA A 182 6.02 -12.83 3.24
CA ALA A 182 7.18 -12.96 4.14
C ALA A 182 8.35 -13.65 3.43
N GLU A 183 8.12 -14.77 2.70
CA GLU A 183 9.14 -15.46 1.91
C GLU A 183 9.77 -14.55 0.83
N VAL A 184 8.93 -13.74 0.15
CA VAL A 184 9.42 -12.81 -0.88
C VAL A 184 10.29 -11.73 -0.25
N ASN A 185 9.90 -11.15 0.88
CA ASN A 185 10.67 -10.10 1.54
C ASN A 185 11.97 -10.62 2.15
N GLU A 186 11.97 -11.80 2.75
CA GLU A 186 13.20 -12.47 3.20
C GLU A 186 14.19 -12.65 2.04
N ARG A 187 13.70 -13.10 0.88
CA ARG A 187 14.54 -13.21 -0.34
C ARG A 187 15.05 -11.86 -0.83
N GLN A 188 14.23 -10.79 -0.76
CA GLN A 188 14.67 -9.43 -1.11
C GLN A 188 15.81 -8.96 -0.20
N GLU A 189 15.68 -9.19 1.10
CA GLU A 189 16.72 -8.85 2.09
C GLU A 189 18.00 -9.63 1.85
N LEU A 190 17.92 -10.93 1.62
CA LEU A 190 19.07 -11.79 1.28
C LEU A 190 19.81 -11.31 0.02
N LEU A 191 19.08 -10.74 -0.95
CA LEU A 191 19.64 -10.18 -2.18
C LEU A 191 20.08 -8.73 -2.02
N GLY A 192 19.93 -8.11 -0.84
CA GLY A 192 20.24 -6.70 -0.58
C GLY A 192 19.30 -5.74 -1.32
N LEU A 193 18.11 -6.20 -1.70
CA LEU A 193 17.07 -5.41 -2.37
C LEU A 193 16.11 -4.83 -1.32
N LYS A 194 15.45 -3.73 -1.68
CA LYS A 194 14.43 -3.12 -0.80
C LYS A 194 13.23 -4.06 -0.67
N PRO A 195 12.80 -4.42 0.55
CA PRO A 195 11.57 -5.17 0.76
C PRO A 195 10.34 -4.43 0.23
N PHE A 196 9.33 -5.18 -0.18
CA PHE A 196 8.04 -4.62 -0.54
C PHE A 196 7.32 -4.10 0.69
N ALA A 197 6.56 -3.04 0.52
CA ALA A 197 5.87 -2.39 1.62
C ALA A 197 4.67 -3.20 2.13
N ASN A 198 3.89 -3.83 1.24
CA ASN A 198 2.71 -4.63 1.58
C ASN A 198 2.44 -5.75 0.56
N PRO A 199 1.60 -6.75 0.92
CA PRO A 199 1.21 -7.82 0.02
C PRO A 199 0.58 -7.32 -1.28
N ARG A 200 -0.28 -6.28 -1.22
CA ARG A 200 -0.94 -5.68 -2.38
C ARG A 200 0.06 -5.08 -3.36
N ASN A 201 1.00 -4.24 -2.88
CA ASN A 201 2.01 -3.62 -3.75
C ASN A 201 2.96 -4.68 -4.34
N CYS A 202 3.28 -5.73 -3.56
CA CYS A 202 4.05 -6.86 -4.05
C CYS A 202 3.29 -7.62 -5.15
N ALA A 203 1.98 -7.88 -4.96
CA ALA A 203 1.15 -8.53 -5.97
C ALA A 203 1.05 -7.70 -7.25
N ALA A 204 0.77 -6.38 -7.14
CA ALA A 204 0.68 -5.46 -8.26
C ALA A 204 2.00 -5.37 -9.05
N GLY A 205 3.12 -5.21 -8.36
CA GLY A 205 4.45 -5.18 -8.99
C GLY A 205 4.85 -6.53 -9.60
N THR A 206 4.36 -7.64 -9.05
CA THR A 206 4.62 -8.99 -9.57
C THR A 206 3.82 -9.25 -10.85
N LEU A 207 2.54 -8.90 -10.85
CA LEU A 207 1.66 -9.14 -12.02
C LEU A 207 2.09 -8.35 -13.27
N ARG A 208 2.82 -7.26 -13.09
CA ARG A 208 3.37 -6.42 -14.17
C ARG A 208 4.79 -6.80 -14.60
N GLN A 209 5.37 -7.90 -14.09
CA GLN A 209 6.70 -8.35 -14.55
C GLN A 209 6.63 -8.88 -15.98
N LEU A 210 7.68 -8.63 -16.77
CA LEU A 210 7.80 -9.16 -18.13
C LEU A 210 7.94 -10.70 -18.14
N ASP A 211 8.52 -11.27 -17.10
CA ASP A 211 8.73 -12.70 -16.97
C ASP A 211 7.67 -13.32 -16.04
N ALA A 212 6.74 -14.06 -16.62
CA ALA A 212 5.67 -14.75 -15.88
C ALA A 212 6.20 -15.79 -14.86
N ARG A 213 7.45 -16.25 -14.98
CA ARG A 213 8.08 -17.15 -14.00
C ARG A 213 8.16 -16.47 -12.62
N VAL A 214 8.39 -15.16 -12.58
CA VAL A 214 8.38 -14.39 -11.33
C VAL A 214 7.02 -14.45 -10.62
N THR A 215 5.93 -14.38 -11.39
CA THR A 215 4.57 -14.52 -10.84
C THR A 215 4.36 -15.89 -10.19
N LYS A 216 4.82 -16.95 -10.86
CA LYS A 216 4.75 -18.32 -10.34
C LYS A 216 5.59 -18.49 -9.06
N GLU A 217 6.83 -17.99 -9.07
CA GLU A 217 7.74 -18.08 -7.91
C GLU A 217 7.21 -17.33 -6.69
N ARG A 218 6.52 -16.20 -6.89
CA ARG A 218 5.97 -15.38 -5.82
C ARG A 218 4.59 -15.81 -5.34
N LYS A 219 4.04 -16.91 -5.90
CA LYS A 219 2.82 -17.58 -5.43
C LYS A 219 1.63 -16.63 -5.28
N LEU A 220 1.31 -15.86 -6.33
CA LEU A 220 0.10 -15.06 -6.33
C LEU A 220 -1.14 -15.95 -6.30
N SER A 221 -2.20 -15.45 -5.67
CA SER A 221 -3.53 -16.07 -5.59
C SER A 221 -4.60 -15.13 -6.13
N MET A 222 -5.77 -15.67 -6.47
CA MET A 222 -6.89 -14.88 -6.98
C MET A 222 -8.22 -15.41 -6.46
N PHE A 223 -9.07 -14.51 -6.00
CA PHE A 223 -10.51 -14.77 -5.81
C PHE A 223 -11.33 -14.04 -6.87
N VAL A 224 -12.32 -14.71 -7.46
CA VAL A 224 -13.32 -14.07 -8.30
C VAL A 224 -14.50 -13.63 -7.43
N PHE A 225 -14.94 -12.38 -7.61
CA PHE A 225 -16.00 -11.79 -6.81
C PHE A 225 -17.14 -11.18 -7.63
N ASN A 226 -17.08 -11.20 -8.97
CA ASN A 226 -18.17 -10.67 -9.79
C ASN A 226 -18.17 -11.28 -11.19
N LEU A 227 -19.39 -11.60 -11.66
CA LEU A 227 -19.66 -11.83 -13.08
C LEU A 227 -19.80 -10.48 -13.77
N GLN A 228 -19.03 -10.26 -14.84
CA GLN A 228 -19.11 -9.04 -15.65
C GLN A 228 -20.06 -9.20 -16.84
N ARG A 229 -19.91 -10.30 -17.57
CA ARG A 229 -20.73 -10.63 -18.75
C ARG A 229 -20.71 -12.13 -19.03
N ALA A 230 -21.83 -12.67 -19.49
CA ALA A 230 -21.93 -14.02 -20.01
C ALA A 230 -22.83 -14.04 -21.24
N GLU A 231 -22.51 -14.90 -22.22
CA GLU A 231 -23.36 -15.20 -23.37
C GLU A 231 -23.63 -16.71 -23.39
N GLY A 232 -24.84 -17.10 -23.75
CA GLY A 232 -25.27 -18.49 -23.75
C GLY A 232 -25.79 -19.01 -22.38
N HIS A 233 -25.58 -18.23 -21.29
CA HIS A 233 -26.13 -18.51 -19.97
C HIS A 233 -26.82 -17.27 -19.40
N SER A 234 -27.92 -17.48 -18.67
CA SER A 234 -28.66 -16.44 -17.96
C SER A 234 -28.58 -16.70 -16.47
N PHE A 235 -28.20 -15.69 -15.70
CA PHE A 235 -28.11 -15.72 -14.25
C PHE A 235 -29.15 -14.77 -13.66
N THR A 236 -29.82 -15.20 -12.59
CA THR A 236 -30.84 -14.40 -11.91
C THR A 236 -30.23 -13.65 -10.72
N SER A 237 -29.20 -14.20 -10.11
CA SER A 237 -28.59 -13.64 -8.91
C SER A 237 -27.07 -13.80 -8.89
N HIS A 238 -26.46 -13.08 -7.97
CA HIS A 238 -25.01 -13.16 -7.70
C HIS A 238 -24.60 -14.54 -7.18
N THR A 239 -25.43 -15.12 -6.31
CA THR A 239 -25.19 -16.47 -5.77
C THR A 239 -25.33 -17.55 -6.85
N ASP A 240 -26.28 -17.41 -7.77
CA ASP A 240 -26.44 -18.27 -8.95
C ASP A 240 -25.20 -18.23 -9.85
N ALA A 241 -24.68 -17.03 -10.11
CA ALA A 241 -23.42 -16.86 -10.84
C ALA A 241 -22.22 -17.45 -10.09
N TYR A 242 -22.19 -17.37 -8.76
CA TYR A 242 -21.15 -18.00 -7.93
C TYR A 242 -21.18 -19.51 -7.99
N ASP A 243 -22.36 -20.11 -7.96
CA ASP A 243 -22.52 -21.57 -8.07
C ASP A 243 -22.06 -22.07 -9.44
N PHE A 244 -22.38 -21.35 -10.51
CA PHE A 244 -21.85 -21.66 -11.83
C PHE A 244 -20.34 -21.55 -11.88
N MET A 245 -19.75 -20.41 -11.43
CA MET A 245 -18.29 -20.22 -11.42
C MET A 245 -17.58 -21.31 -10.63
N ARG A 246 -18.12 -21.69 -9.46
CA ARG A 246 -17.59 -22.81 -8.65
C ARG A 246 -17.64 -24.14 -9.41
N ALA A 247 -18.74 -24.41 -10.13
CA ALA A 247 -18.86 -25.62 -10.97
C ALA A 247 -17.87 -25.63 -12.13
N GLN A 248 -17.43 -24.44 -12.61
CA GLN A 248 -16.36 -24.31 -13.62
C GLN A 248 -14.94 -24.37 -13.02
N GLY A 249 -14.78 -24.64 -11.74
CA GLY A 249 -13.48 -24.69 -11.06
C GLY A 249 -12.89 -23.32 -10.72
N ILE A 250 -13.62 -22.22 -10.97
CA ILE A 250 -13.18 -20.87 -10.63
C ILE A 250 -13.24 -20.68 -9.10
N LYS A 251 -12.12 -20.22 -8.53
CA LYS A 251 -12.02 -19.92 -7.10
C LYS A 251 -12.74 -18.59 -6.81
N ILE A 252 -13.93 -18.70 -6.23
CA ILE A 252 -14.71 -17.55 -5.76
C ILE A 252 -14.34 -17.22 -4.31
N ILE A 253 -14.80 -16.05 -3.82
CA ILE A 253 -14.69 -15.70 -2.39
C ILE A 253 -15.27 -16.82 -1.54
N ALA A 254 -14.46 -17.33 -0.61
CA ALA A 254 -14.79 -18.53 0.16
C ALA A 254 -15.93 -18.31 1.14
N ASN A 255 -15.98 -17.12 1.75
CA ASN A 255 -16.92 -16.78 2.82
C ASN A 255 -17.78 -15.58 2.41
N TYR A 256 -19.05 -15.85 2.18
CA TYR A 256 -20.07 -14.82 2.00
C TYR A 256 -21.34 -15.19 2.76
N ASN A 257 -22.14 -14.21 3.11
CA ASN A 257 -23.43 -14.40 3.78
C ASN A 257 -24.54 -13.79 2.93
N VAL A 258 -25.66 -14.49 2.81
CA VAL A 258 -26.89 -13.95 2.25
C VAL A 258 -27.72 -13.40 3.40
N CYS A 259 -28.10 -12.14 3.31
CA CYS A 259 -28.78 -11.38 4.35
C CYS A 259 -30.05 -10.72 3.80
N HIS A 260 -31.07 -10.55 4.65
CA HIS A 260 -32.39 -10.01 4.28
C HIS A 260 -32.70 -8.70 5.02
N THR A 261 -31.98 -8.41 6.08
CA THR A 261 -32.23 -7.25 6.94
C THR A 261 -30.95 -6.45 7.18
N ALA A 262 -31.09 -5.19 7.57
CA ALA A 262 -29.95 -4.35 7.91
C ALA A 262 -29.16 -4.89 9.12
N ASP A 263 -29.83 -5.53 10.08
CA ASP A 263 -29.17 -6.15 11.24
C ASP A 263 -28.34 -7.37 10.82
N GLU A 264 -28.88 -8.22 9.95
CA GLU A 264 -28.14 -9.36 9.42
C GLU A 264 -26.90 -8.91 8.63
N VAL A 265 -27.03 -7.88 7.78
CA VAL A 265 -25.93 -7.30 7.01
C VAL A 265 -24.85 -6.76 7.95
N TRP A 266 -25.25 -5.98 8.96
CA TRP A 266 -24.30 -5.43 9.92
C TRP A 266 -23.59 -6.52 10.73
N ASN A 267 -24.33 -7.51 11.22
CA ASN A 267 -23.75 -8.65 11.94
C ASN A 267 -22.75 -9.44 11.07
N ALA A 268 -23.04 -9.64 9.80
CA ALA A 268 -22.14 -10.29 8.85
C ALA A 268 -20.85 -9.47 8.65
N ILE A 269 -20.95 -8.15 8.51
CA ILE A 269 -19.80 -7.24 8.42
C ILE A 269 -18.93 -7.37 9.67
N MET A 270 -19.54 -7.30 10.86
CA MET A 270 -18.81 -7.40 12.13
C MET A 270 -18.15 -8.77 12.31
N ALA A 271 -18.80 -9.85 11.88
CA ALA A 271 -18.23 -11.20 11.93
C ALA A 271 -17.01 -11.35 11.00
N ILE A 272 -17.03 -10.74 9.82
CA ILE A 272 -15.85 -10.66 8.93
C ILE A 272 -14.72 -9.90 9.62
N GLY A 273 -15.01 -8.74 10.22
CA GLY A 273 -14.03 -7.93 10.94
C GLY A 273 -13.37 -8.67 12.11
N ALA A 274 -14.14 -9.42 12.88
CA ALA A 274 -13.65 -10.16 14.04
C ALA A 274 -12.61 -11.23 13.68
N ARG A 275 -12.72 -11.87 12.52
CA ARG A 275 -11.76 -12.90 12.06
C ARG A 275 -10.69 -12.38 11.09
N ARG A 276 -10.62 -11.08 10.83
CA ARG A 276 -9.65 -10.44 9.91
C ARG A 276 -8.20 -10.83 10.22
N GLY A 277 -7.85 -10.94 11.52
CA GLY A 277 -6.53 -11.35 11.96
C GLY A 277 -6.15 -12.79 11.63
N ASP A 278 -7.14 -13.69 11.54
CA ASP A 278 -6.96 -15.14 11.32
C ASP A 278 -6.89 -15.51 9.83
N LEU A 279 -7.25 -14.59 8.93
CA LEU A 279 -7.19 -14.81 7.49
C LEU A 279 -5.74 -14.91 7.01
N PRO A 280 -5.42 -15.79 6.06
CA PRO A 280 -4.06 -15.88 5.50
C PRO A 280 -3.71 -14.72 4.55
N TYR A 281 -4.65 -13.86 4.24
CA TYR A 281 -4.53 -12.69 3.38
C TYR A 281 -5.12 -11.45 4.06
N ASP A 282 -4.85 -10.28 3.49
CA ASP A 282 -5.34 -9.02 4.00
C ASP A 282 -6.70 -8.64 3.39
N ILE A 283 -7.57 -8.05 4.22
CA ILE A 283 -8.84 -7.47 3.82
C ILE A 283 -8.93 -6.04 4.39
N ASP A 284 -9.39 -5.10 3.58
CA ASP A 284 -9.53 -3.69 3.98
C ASP A 284 -10.98 -3.32 4.34
N GLY A 285 -11.91 -4.27 4.23
CA GLY A 285 -13.31 -4.03 4.47
C GLY A 285 -14.21 -5.24 4.25
N ALA A 286 -15.50 -4.97 4.12
CA ALA A 286 -16.53 -5.90 3.65
C ALA A 286 -17.32 -5.24 2.52
N VAL A 287 -17.77 -6.03 1.55
CA VAL A 287 -18.60 -5.56 0.43
C VAL A 287 -20.02 -6.07 0.61
N VAL A 288 -21.00 -5.17 0.49
CA VAL A 288 -22.43 -5.49 0.49
C VAL A 288 -22.95 -5.30 -0.92
N LYS A 289 -23.57 -6.32 -1.47
CA LYS A 289 -24.12 -6.31 -2.84
C LYS A 289 -25.58 -6.75 -2.81
N VAL A 290 -26.44 -6.12 -3.59
CA VAL A 290 -27.79 -6.65 -3.87
C VAL A 290 -27.63 -7.95 -4.63
N ASN A 291 -28.32 -9.02 -4.24
CA ASN A 291 -28.16 -10.36 -4.83
C ASN A 291 -28.77 -10.46 -6.24
N ASP A 292 -29.99 -9.98 -6.43
CA ASP A 292 -30.76 -10.09 -7.68
C ASP A 292 -30.24 -9.17 -8.78
N PHE A 293 -29.99 -9.72 -9.98
CA PHE A 293 -29.44 -8.97 -11.11
C PHE A 293 -30.43 -8.02 -11.77
N ALA A 294 -31.73 -8.33 -11.74
CA ALA A 294 -32.77 -7.43 -12.27
C ALA A 294 -32.86 -6.18 -11.38
N GLN A 295 -32.82 -6.35 -10.05
CA GLN A 295 -32.79 -5.24 -9.11
C GLN A 295 -31.52 -4.39 -9.29
N ARG A 296 -30.35 -5.01 -9.54
CA ARG A 296 -29.11 -4.27 -9.85
C ARG A 296 -29.25 -3.41 -11.11
N ALA A 297 -29.87 -3.96 -12.15
CA ALA A 297 -30.09 -3.24 -13.40
C ALA A 297 -30.98 -2.01 -13.19
N GLU A 298 -32.04 -2.12 -12.36
CA GLU A 298 -32.95 -1.03 -12.03
C GLU A 298 -32.28 0.04 -11.15
N LEU A 299 -31.49 -0.35 -10.14
CA LEU A 299 -30.72 0.57 -9.30
C LEU A 299 -29.66 1.32 -10.11
N GLY A 300 -29.07 0.66 -11.10
CA GLY A 300 -28.12 1.25 -12.03
C GLY A 300 -26.77 1.59 -11.42
N THR A 301 -26.05 2.49 -12.11
CA THR A 301 -24.70 2.94 -11.74
C THR A 301 -24.62 4.46 -11.78
N THR A 302 -23.65 5.00 -11.07
CA THR A 302 -23.14 6.37 -11.27
C THR A 302 -21.96 6.32 -12.24
N ALA A 303 -21.39 7.46 -12.58
CA ALA A 303 -20.16 7.51 -13.40
C ALA A 303 -18.96 6.79 -12.76
N LYS A 304 -18.99 6.54 -11.45
CA LYS A 304 -17.83 6.03 -10.68
C LYS A 304 -18.11 4.72 -9.96
N ALA A 305 -19.35 4.48 -9.52
CA ALA A 305 -19.68 3.36 -8.65
C ALA A 305 -21.09 2.82 -8.96
N PRO A 306 -21.34 1.51 -8.75
CA PRO A 306 -22.67 0.94 -8.80
C PRO A 306 -23.50 1.45 -7.62
N ARG A 307 -24.83 1.57 -7.82
CA ARG A 307 -25.79 1.90 -6.75
C ARG A 307 -26.29 0.67 -5.99
N TRP A 308 -25.95 -0.52 -6.48
CA TRP A 308 -26.35 -1.81 -5.93
C TRP A 308 -25.28 -2.45 -5.04
N ALA A 309 -24.15 -1.77 -4.83
CA ALA A 309 -23.08 -2.27 -3.95
C ALA A 309 -22.35 -1.11 -3.23
N ILE A 310 -21.94 -1.39 -2.00
CA ILE A 310 -21.10 -0.51 -1.20
C ILE A 310 -19.98 -1.29 -0.49
N ALA A 311 -18.94 -0.61 -0.10
CA ALA A 311 -17.82 -1.18 0.65
C ALA A 311 -17.72 -0.53 2.03
N TYR A 312 -17.91 -1.32 3.09
CA TYR A 312 -17.61 -0.90 4.45
C TYR A 312 -16.11 -1.03 4.71
N LYS A 313 -15.48 0.03 5.18
CA LYS A 313 -14.07 0.08 5.54
C LYS A 313 -13.90 -0.06 7.03
N TYR A 314 -13.12 -1.07 7.46
CA TYR A 314 -12.82 -1.22 8.89
C TYR A 314 -11.91 -0.10 9.36
N PRO A 315 -12.12 0.41 10.58
CA PRO A 315 -11.14 1.30 11.20
C PRO A 315 -9.80 0.56 11.35
N PRO A 316 -8.67 1.29 11.27
CA PRO A 316 -7.36 0.71 11.53
C PRO A 316 -7.32 0.09 12.93
N GLU A 317 -6.60 -1.03 13.06
CA GLU A 317 -6.33 -1.60 14.38
C GLU A 317 -5.47 -0.62 15.18
N GLU A 318 -5.91 -0.29 16.40
CA GLU A 318 -5.23 0.61 17.31
C GLU A 318 -4.90 -0.10 18.61
N LYS A 319 -3.72 0.17 19.17
CA LYS A 319 -3.28 -0.38 20.47
C LYS A 319 -2.69 0.72 21.34
N GLU A 320 -2.99 0.65 22.62
CA GLU A 320 -2.32 1.45 23.62
C GLU A 320 -0.97 0.84 23.99
N THR A 321 0.04 1.70 24.15
CA THR A 321 1.37 1.30 24.62
C THR A 321 2.04 2.46 25.35
N ILE A 322 3.13 2.19 26.07
CA ILE A 322 3.86 3.22 26.81
C ILE A 322 5.07 3.67 25.99
N LEU A 323 5.17 4.98 25.73
CA LEU A 323 6.32 5.59 25.09
C LEU A 323 7.52 5.58 26.05
N ARG A 324 8.54 4.82 25.71
CA ARG A 324 9.73 4.65 26.55
C ARG A 324 10.83 5.63 26.21
N ASN A 325 10.99 5.98 24.94
CA ASN A 325 12.03 6.88 24.49
C ASN A 325 11.67 7.53 23.15
N ILE A 326 12.37 8.61 22.81
CA ILE A 326 12.35 9.19 21.45
C ILE A 326 13.80 9.19 20.97
N GLU A 327 14.09 8.36 19.97
CA GLU A 327 15.41 8.27 19.34
C GLU A 327 15.50 9.22 18.16
N LEU A 328 16.65 9.85 17.99
CA LEU A 328 16.93 10.78 16.89
C LEU A 328 17.89 10.13 15.91
N SER A 329 17.52 10.06 14.64
CA SER A 329 18.38 9.61 13.53
C SER A 329 18.72 10.77 12.60
N VAL A 330 19.91 10.73 11.98
CA VAL A 330 20.36 11.75 11.03
C VAL A 330 20.42 11.14 9.64
N GLY A 331 19.61 11.66 8.73
CA GLY A 331 19.56 11.20 7.34
C GLY A 331 20.66 11.82 6.47
N ARG A 332 20.70 11.39 5.20
CA ARG A 332 21.67 11.81 4.18
C ARG A 332 21.80 13.34 4.04
N THR A 333 20.69 14.05 4.10
CA THR A 333 20.66 15.52 3.95
C THR A 333 20.87 16.27 5.27
N GLY A 334 21.28 15.58 6.33
CA GLY A 334 21.39 16.13 7.67
C GLY A 334 20.07 16.20 8.45
N ARG A 335 18.93 15.84 7.86
CA ARG A 335 17.61 15.85 8.50
C ARG A 335 17.62 14.96 9.73
N ILE A 336 17.21 15.52 10.87
CA ILE A 336 17.08 14.81 12.15
C ILE A 336 15.62 14.35 12.27
N THR A 337 15.43 13.03 12.30
CA THR A 337 14.10 12.41 12.34
C THR A 337 13.89 11.75 13.69
N PRO A 338 12.87 12.19 14.47
CA PRO A 338 12.50 11.55 15.72
C PRO A 338 11.70 10.26 15.48
N THR A 339 12.02 9.23 16.25
CA THR A 339 11.33 7.93 16.24
C THR A 339 10.90 7.58 17.66
N ALA A 340 9.61 7.40 17.89
CA ALA A 340 9.07 6.86 19.13
C ALA A 340 9.52 5.41 19.32
N VAL A 341 10.01 5.09 20.52
CA VAL A 341 10.31 3.74 20.99
C VAL A 341 9.39 3.42 22.15
N PHE A 342 8.59 2.37 22.04
CA PHE A 342 7.54 2.04 22.99
C PHE A 342 7.52 0.55 23.32
N ASP A 343 6.75 0.18 24.37
CA ASP A 343 6.58 -1.22 24.73
C ASP A 343 5.99 -1.98 23.55
N PRO A 344 6.54 -3.16 23.19
CA PRO A 344 6.10 -3.89 22.01
C PRO A 344 4.62 -4.27 22.05
N VAL A 345 3.91 -4.01 20.97
CA VAL A 345 2.50 -4.38 20.78
C VAL A 345 2.31 -5.19 19.51
N GLN A 346 1.29 -6.04 19.51
CA GLN A 346 0.85 -6.74 18.29
C GLN A 346 -0.14 -5.85 17.53
N LEU A 347 0.19 -5.52 16.28
CA LEU A 347 -0.66 -4.72 15.37
C LEU A 347 -0.66 -5.39 13.99
N CYS A 348 -1.85 -5.69 13.46
CA CYS A 348 -2.02 -6.31 12.14
C CYS A 348 -1.06 -7.52 11.97
N GLY A 349 -1.05 -8.44 12.96
CA GLY A 349 -0.27 -9.69 12.92
C GLY A 349 1.24 -9.56 13.10
N THR A 350 1.81 -8.37 13.31
CA THR A 350 3.24 -8.17 13.54
C THR A 350 3.53 -7.44 14.86
N ARG A 351 4.70 -7.72 15.43
CA ARG A 351 5.21 -7.02 16.62
C ARG A 351 5.79 -5.67 16.21
N VAL A 352 5.32 -4.61 16.84
CA VAL A 352 5.74 -3.24 16.60
C VAL A 352 6.22 -2.62 17.91
N GLU A 353 7.35 -1.92 17.86
CA GLU A 353 7.97 -1.25 19.03
C GLU A 353 8.54 0.13 18.67
N ARG A 354 8.38 0.56 17.41
CA ARG A 354 8.91 1.83 16.89
C ARG A 354 7.93 2.47 15.93
N ALA A 355 7.80 3.80 15.98
CA ALA A 355 6.99 4.58 15.03
C ALA A 355 7.63 5.94 14.77
N THR A 356 7.53 6.45 13.53
CA THR A 356 8.06 7.79 13.23
C THR A 356 7.22 8.88 13.89
N LEU A 357 7.91 9.91 14.41
CA LEU A 357 7.30 11.16 14.89
C LEU A 357 7.58 12.33 13.93
N HIS A 358 8.10 12.04 12.75
CA HIS A 358 8.33 12.97 11.64
C HIS A 358 9.24 14.16 11.96
N ASN A 359 8.82 15.09 12.84
CA ASN A 359 9.52 16.33 13.20
C ASN A 359 8.95 16.89 14.52
N GLN A 360 9.50 18.05 14.96
CA GLN A 360 9.06 18.71 16.19
C GLN A 360 7.58 19.14 16.15
N ASP A 361 7.11 19.68 15.00
CA ASP A 361 5.73 20.15 14.89
C ASP A 361 4.72 19.01 15.07
N TYR A 362 5.06 17.80 14.62
CA TYR A 362 4.23 16.62 14.86
C TYR A 362 4.23 16.21 16.34
N ILE A 363 5.39 16.26 17.00
CA ILE A 363 5.52 16.02 18.44
C ILE A 363 4.65 17.02 19.21
N ASP A 364 4.74 18.31 18.87
CA ASP A 364 3.99 19.39 19.50
C ASP A 364 2.48 19.24 19.26
N SER A 365 2.08 18.88 18.04
CA SER A 365 0.66 18.69 17.70
C SER A 365 0.00 17.55 18.47
N LEU A 366 0.78 16.51 18.81
CA LEU A 366 0.32 15.39 19.65
C LEU A 366 0.50 15.68 21.14
N ASP A 367 1.29 16.69 21.53
CA ASP A 367 1.78 16.92 22.89
C ASP A 367 2.34 15.63 23.52
N VAL A 368 3.11 14.86 22.72
CA VAL A 368 3.62 13.56 23.17
C VAL A 368 4.86 13.74 24.04
N ARG A 369 4.90 13.01 25.18
CA ARG A 369 5.97 13.06 26.17
C ARG A 369 6.46 11.68 26.52
N ILE A 370 7.74 11.54 26.86
CA ILE A 370 8.28 10.25 27.33
C ILE A 370 7.53 9.83 28.59
N GLY A 371 7.11 8.57 28.64
CA GLY A 371 6.27 8.01 29.70
C GLY A 371 4.77 8.03 29.40
N ASP A 372 4.32 8.75 28.37
CA ASP A 372 2.91 8.76 28.00
C ASP A 372 2.41 7.39 27.56
N THR A 373 1.14 7.12 27.86
CA THR A 373 0.39 6.09 27.14
C THR A 373 -0.03 6.66 25.80
N ILE A 374 0.45 6.06 24.73
CA ILE A 374 0.18 6.47 23.34
C ILE A 374 -0.69 5.44 22.63
N LEU A 375 -1.54 5.92 21.72
CA LEU A 375 -2.31 5.09 20.82
C LEU A 375 -1.54 4.95 19.51
N VAL A 376 -1.18 3.71 19.18
CA VAL A 376 -0.41 3.40 17.95
C VAL A 376 -1.26 2.60 16.99
N TYR A 377 -1.06 2.84 15.71
CA TYR A 377 -1.71 2.14 14.61
C TYR A 377 -0.73 1.95 13.45
N LYS A 378 -1.10 1.15 12.48
CA LYS A 378 -0.34 1.05 11.22
C LYS A 378 -1.07 1.79 10.11
N SER A 379 -0.40 2.75 9.53
CA SER A 379 -0.83 3.41 8.29
C SER A 379 -0.66 2.42 7.14
N GLY A 380 -1.76 2.12 6.42
CA GLY A 380 -1.77 1.11 5.36
C GLY A 380 -1.42 -0.30 5.85
N GLU A 381 -1.75 -0.62 7.11
CA GLU A 381 -1.43 -1.88 7.77
C GLU A 381 0.07 -2.21 7.86
N ILE A 382 0.95 -1.26 7.52
CA ILE A 382 2.40 -1.47 7.41
C ILE A 382 3.20 -0.53 8.28
N ILE A 383 3.04 0.78 8.10
CA ILE A 383 3.90 1.79 8.71
C ILE A 383 3.36 2.19 10.08
N PRO A 384 4.07 1.85 11.18
CA PRO A 384 3.63 2.24 12.51
C PRO A 384 3.62 3.76 12.67
N ARG A 385 2.54 4.28 13.26
CA ARG A 385 2.36 5.70 13.59
C ARG A 385 1.79 5.87 14.98
N VAL A 386 2.12 6.98 15.62
CA VAL A 386 1.46 7.43 16.83
C VAL A 386 0.25 8.26 16.42
N LYS A 387 -0.95 7.87 16.85
CA LYS A 387 -2.20 8.57 16.54
C LYS A 387 -2.49 9.69 17.52
N ALA A 388 -2.36 9.38 18.80
CA ALA A 388 -2.73 10.29 19.89
C ALA A 388 -2.04 9.88 21.19
N VAL A 389 -2.12 10.77 22.18
CA VAL A 389 -1.77 10.51 23.57
C VAL A 389 -3.05 10.29 24.37
N VAL A 390 -3.06 9.30 25.26
CA VAL A 390 -4.13 9.04 26.21
C VAL A 390 -3.90 9.93 27.44
N SER A 391 -4.36 11.16 27.37
CA SER A 391 -4.06 12.22 28.35
C SER A 391 -4.41 11.85 29.79
N ASP A 392 -5.48 11.07 29.98
CA ASP A 392 -5.94 10.64 31.34
C ASP A 392 -4.94 9.65 31.99
N LYS A 393 -4.03 9.06 31.21
CA LYS A 393 -3.02 8.10 31.70
C LYS A 393 -1.61 8.71 31.74
N ARG A 394 -1.49 10.03 31.55
CA ARG A 394 -0.19 10.72 31.53
C ARG A 394 0.43 10.76 32.94
N PRO A 395 1.71 10.41 33.09
CA PRO A 395 2.45 10.60 34.33
C PRO A 395 2.53 12.09 34.69
N GLN A 396 2.41 12.39 36.01
CA GLN A 396 2.39 13.80 36.51
C GLN A 396 3.72 14.53 36.27
N ASP A 397 4.82 13.81 36.14
CA ASP A 397 6.18 14.31 35.95
C ASP A 397 6.62 14.34 34.47
N ALA A 398 5.74 13.95 33.53
CA ALA A 398 6.05 13.92 32.10
C ALA A 398 6.30 15.34 31.55
N GLN A 399 7.51 15.59 31.07
CA GLN A 399 7.94 16.88 30.50
C GLN A 399 7.75 16.92 28.99
N PRO A 400 7.42 18.10 28.41
CA PRO A 400 7.42 18.29 26.98
C PRO A 400 8.76 17.90 26.35
N TYR A 401 8.70 17.21 25.20
CA TYR A 401 9.91 16.79 24.48
C TYR A 401 10.27 17.81 23.41
N VAL A 402 11.51 18.30 23.45
CA VAL A 402 12.06 19.22 22.45
C VAL A 402 13.30 18.61 21.82
N ILE A 403 13.33 18.55 20.50
CA ILE A 403 14.53 18.11 19.76
C ILE A 403 15.63 19.13 19.97
N SER A 404 16.78 18.65 20.47
CA SER A 404 17.96 19.51 20.72
C SER A 404 18.46 20.14 19.42
N ASP A 405 18.98 21.36 19.53
CA ASP A 405 19.72 22.07 18.49
C ASP A 405 21.16 21.54 18.30
N VAL A 406 21.48 20.43 18.96
CA VAL A 406 22.77 19.72 18.84
C VAL A 406 22.56 18.40 18.09
N CYS A 407 23.34 18.17 17.06
CA CYS A 407 23.30 16.92 16.29
C CYS A 407 23.61 15.72 17.19
N PRO A 408 22.78 14.68 17.25
CA PRO A 408 22.99 13.53 18.12
C PRO A 408 24.19 12.65 17.72
N VAL A 409 24.74 12.85 16.50
CA VAL A 409 25.83 12.02 15.98
C VAL A 409 27.17 12.73 16.05
N CYS A 410 27.25 14.00 15.61
CA CYS A 410 28.52 14.70 15.52
C CYS A 410 28.67 15.87 16.50
N GLY A 411 27.65 16.19 17.30
CA GLY A 411 27.69 17.29 18.27
C GLY A 411 27.65 18.71 17.67
N SER A 412 27.58 18.83 16.34
CA SER A 412 27.53 20.15 15.68
C SER A 412 26.13 20.75 15.81
N HIS A 413 26.03 22.07 15.64
CA HIS A 413 24.76 22.79 15.69
C HIS A 413 23.80 22.31 14.60
N ALA A 414 22.56 22.08 15.00
CA ALA A 414 21.43 21.75 14.13
C ALA A 414 20.47 22.93 14.06
N VAL A 415 19.98 23.21 12.86
CA VAL A 415 19.15 24.38 12.58
C VAL A 415 17.80 23.92 12.04
N ARG A 416 16.74 24.57 12.50
CA ARG A 416 15.41 24.41 11.90
C ARG A 416 15.34 25.16 10.58
N GLU A 417 14.97 24.49 9.50
CA GLU A 417 14.75 25.13 8.21
C GLU A 417 13.49 26.00 8.22
N ALA A 418 13.59 27.22 7.64
CA ALA A 418 12.50 28.19 7.67
C ALA A 418 11.25 27.71 6.92
N ASP A 419 11.42 26.96 5.81
CA ASP A 419 10.36 26.52 4.92
C ASP A 419 9.83 25.11 5.22
N THR A 420 10.46 24.43 6.18
CA THR A 420 10.09 23.08 6.61
C THR A 420 10.12 22.97 8.14
N ALA A 421 9.38 22.03 8.70
CA ALA A 421 9.42 21.74 10.13
C ALA A 421 10.64 20.91 10.55
N ASP A 422 11.62 20.73 9.67
CA ASP A 422 12.73 19.81 9.86
C ASP A 422 13.92 20.46 10.56
N MET A 423 14.49 19.74 11.51
CA MET A 423 15.79 20.07 12.10
C MET A 423 16.89 19.43 11.25
N LYS A 424 17.96 20.18 10.94
CA LYS A 424 19.09 19.71 10.14
C LYS A 424 20.44 19.98 10.77
N CYS A 425 21.27 18.94 10.81
CA CYS A 425 22.70 19.07 11.09
C CYS A 425 23.40 19.80 9.95
N GLN A 426 24.07 20.90 10.26
CA GLN A 426 24.77 21.74 9.27
C GLN A 426 26.17 21.23 8.91
N ASN A 427 26.69 20.24 9.60
CA ASN A 427 28.03 19.70 9.35
C ASN A 427 28.02 18.69 8.20
N PRO A 428 28.56 19.00 7.01
CA PRO A 428 28.62 18.06 5.88
C PRO A 428 29.56 16.85 6.16
N ALA A 429 30.48 16.98 7.10
CA ALA A 429 31.37 15.91 7.55
C ALA A 429 30.77 15.08 8.71
N CYS A 430 29.47 15.24 9.00
CA CYS A 430 28.80 14.42 9.99
C CYS A 430 28.84 12.93 9.57
N PRO A 431 29.34 12.03 10.44
CA PRO A 431 29.49 10.61 10.11
C PRO A 431 28.22 9.99 9.54
N ALA A 432 27.06 10.31 10.12
CA ALA A 432 25.77 9.80 9.60
C ALA A 432 25.45 10.33 8.19
N GLN A 433 25.79 11.58 7.88
CA GLN A 433 25.60 12.12 6.53
C GLN A 433 26.52 11.43 5.53
N VAL A 434 27.80 11.27 5.88
CA VAL A 434 28.79 10.58 5.05
C VAL A 434 28.37 9.13 4.80
N GLU A 435 28.04 8.37 5.85
CA GLU A 435 27.57 6.99 5.75
C GLU A 435 26.35 6.88 4.83
N ASN A 436 25.33 7.74 5.01
CA ASN A 436 24.14 7.74 4.19
C ASN A 436 24.38 8.23 2.75
N HIS A 437 25.34 9.11 2.50
CA HIS A 437 25.76 9.49 1.15
C HIS A 437 26.38 8.32 0.41
N ILE A 438 27.31 7.62 1.05
CA ILE A 438 27.95 6.43 0.50
C ILE A 438 26.91 5.32 0.26
N LEU A 439 26.02 5.08 1.23
CA LEU A 439 24.94 4.09 1.11
C LEU A 439 24.03 4.38 -0.08
N ASN A 440 23.67 5.64 -0.29
CA ASN A 440 22.89 6.04 -1.45
C ASN A 440 23.65 5.85 -2.77
N PHE A 441 24.96 6.19 -2.79
CA PHE A 441 25.80 6.04 -3.98
C PHE A 441 25.94 4.58 -4.41
N VAL A 442 26.17 3.66 -3.46
CA VAL A 442 26.29 2.23 -3.76
C VAL A 442 24.94 1.55 -3.97
N GLY A 443 23.85 2.23 -3.63
CA GLY A 443 22.51 1.71 -3.70
C GLY A 443 22.01 1.48 -5.13
N ARG A 444 20.91 0.72 -5.23
CA ARG A 444 20.29 0.28 -6.51
C ARG A 444 19.93 1.43 -7.45
N ASN A 445 19.54 2.59 -6.90
CA ASN A 445 19.14 3.75 -7.68
C ASN A 445 20.31 4.63 -8.16
N ALA A 446 21.54 4.22 -7.87
CA ALA A 446 22.76 4.91 -8.29
C ALA A 446 23.74 3.91 -8.94
N MET A 447 24.80 3.48 -8.25
CA MET A 447 25.82 2.61 -8.84
C MET A 447 25.54 1.10 -8.73
N ASP A 448 24.52 0.70 -7.97
CA ASP A 448 24.10 -0.70 -7.72
C ASP A 448 25.28 -1.65 -7.37
N ILE A 449 26.12 -1.25 -6.42
CA ILE A 449 27.27 -2.05 -6.01
C ILE A 449 26.81 -3.17 -5.07
N LYS A 450 26.63 -4.36 -5.61
CA LYS A 450 26.11 -5.51 -4.86
C LYS A 450 27.09 -5.98 -3.78
N GLY A 451 26.54 -6.40 -2.64
CA GLY A 451 27.32 -6.84 -1.50
C GLY A 451 27.91 -5.72 -0.64
N PHE A 452 27.69 -4.47 -1.00
CA PHE A 452 28.14 -3.29 -0.27
C PHE A 452 27.01 -2.70 0.57
N GLY A 453 26.62 -3.42 1.64
CA GLY A 453 25.50 -3.06 2.51
C GLY A 453 25.87 -2.08 3.61
N GLU A 454 24.83 -1.61 4.33
CA GLU A 454 24.94 -0.61 5.41
C GLU A 454 25.97 -0.99 6.48
N SER A 455 25.99 -2.24 6.96
CA SER A 455 26.94 -2.70 7.97
C SER A 455 28.40 -2.60 7.52
N ALA A 456 28.68 -2.85 6.24
CA ALA A 456 30.03 -2.73 5.70
C ALA A 456 30.46 -1.27 5.58
N ILE A 457 29.56 -0.39 5.14
CA ILE A 457 29.82 1.05 5.02
C ILE A 457 30.14 1.63 6.41
N ILE A 458 29.29 1.36 7.40
CA ILE A 458 29.49 1.81 8.77
C ILE A 458 30.85 1.31 9.33
N ALA A 459 31.20 0.04 9.13
CA ALA A 459 32.46 -0.53 9.59
C ALA A 459 33.64 0.15 8.93
N LEU A 460 33.62 0.37 7.61
CA LEU A 460 34.70 1.00 6.86
C LEU A 460 34.85 2.49 7.18
N THR A 461 33.74 3.22 7.34
CA THR A 461 33.75 4.64 7.73
C THR A 461 34.30 4.81 9.12
N ARG A 462 33.87 4.00 10.09
CA ARG A 462 34.39 4.05 11.46
C ARG A 462 35.87 3.66 11.57
N ALA A 463 36.33 2.78 10.69
CA ALA A 463 37.75 2.39 10.62
C ALA A 463 38.62 3.39 9.82
N GLY A 464 38.03 4.44 9.25
CA GLY A 464 38.74 5.49 8.53
C GLY A 464 39.12 5.13 7.08
N TYR A 465 38.55 4.09 6.50
CA TYR A 465 38.76 3.73 5.08
C TYR A 465 37.82 4.44 4.12
N LEU A 466 36.70 4.98 4.60
CA LEU A 466 35.73 5.71 3.79
C LEU A 466 35.38 7.06 4.42
N HIS A 467 35.67 8.15 3.73
CA HIS A 467 35.31 9.53 4.08
C HIS A 467 34.37 10.13 3.04
N ASP A 468 34.40 9.61 1.81
CA ASP A 468 33.50 9.97 0.74
C ASP A 468 33.33 8.81 -0.28
N VAL A 469 32.54 9.06 -1.33
CA VAL A 469 32.27 8.06 -2.38
C VAL A 469 33.51 7.72 -3.23
N ALA A 470 34.52 8.61 -3.31
CA ALA A 470 35.73 8.36 -4.09
C ALA A 470 36.62 7.31 -3.42
N ASP A 471 36.59 7.22 -2.10
CA ASP A 471 37.38 6.25 -1.34
C ASP A 471 36.97 4.80 -1.65
N ILE A 472 35.75 4.58 -2.09
CA ILE A 472 35.29 3.25 -2.54
C ILE A 472 36.23 2.69 -3.60
N TYR A 473 36.64 3.52 -4.54
CA TYR A 473 37.54 3.13 -5.63
C TYR A 473 39.01 2.90 -5.19
N ALA A 474 39.37 3.40 -4.00
CA ALA A 474 40.68 3.20 -3.42
C ALA A 474 40.75 1.98 -2.48
N LEU A 475 39.62 1.35 -2.10
CA LEU A 475 39.61 0.22 -1.16
C LEU A 475 40.47 -0.97 -1.58
N HIS A 476 40.69 -1.17 -2.88
CA HIS A 476 41.56 -2.21 -3.38
C HIS A 476 43.02 -2.04 -2.95
N LEU A 477 43.48 -0.83 -2.63
CA LEU A 477 44.81 -0.53 -2.11
C LEU A 477 45.00 -1.03 -0.66
N HIS A 478 43.90 -1.21 0.07
CA HIS A 478 43.84 -1.65 1.47
C HIS A 478 43.40 -3.11 1.61
N ARG A 479 43.43 -3.90 0.51
CA ARG A 479 42.88 -5.25 0.47
C ARG A 479 43.38 -6.14 1.61
N ASP A 480 44.69 -6.22 1.81
CA ASP A 480 45.31 -7.12 2.81
C ASP A 480 44.98 -6.68 4.24
N GLU A 481 44.91 -5.38 4.50
CA GLU A 481 44.52 -4.81 5.80
C GLU A 481 43.03 -5.12 6.09
N LEU A 482 42.15 -4.97 5.09
CA LEU A 482 40.74 -5.24 5.24
C LEU A 482 40.44 -6.72 5.47
N ILE A 483 41.21 -7.62 4.86
CA ILE A 483 41.10 -9.05 5.07
C ILE A 483 41.61 -9.41 6.48
N SER A 484 42.75 -8.90 6.87
CA SER A 484 43.39 -9.22 8.17
C SER A 484 42.61 -8.67 9.36
N SER A 485 41.98 -7.50 9.20
CA SER A 485 41.19 -6.86 10.28
C SER A 485 39.84 -7.54 10.56
N GLY A 486 39.34 -8.34 9.63
CA GLY A 486 38.01 -8.96 9.73
C GLY A 486 36.84 -7.95 9.72
N LEU A 487 37.09 -6.68 9.41
CA LEU A 487 36.13 -5.57 9.45
C LEU A 487 34.91 -5.80 8.55
N ILE A 488 35.09 -6.49 7.42
CA ILE A 488 34.05 -6.72 6.43
C ILE A 488 33.79 -8.21 6.20
N GLY A 489 33.91 -9.02 7.21
CA GLY A 489 33.59 -10.43 7.22
C GLY A 489 34.69 -11.36 6.70
N ARG A 490 34.29 -12.58 6.31
CA ARG A 490 35.25 -13.61 5.87
C ARG A 490 35.89 -13.24 4.52
N GLU A 491 37.11 -13.72 4.27
CA GLU A 491 37.95 -13.47 3.09
C GLU A 491 37.15 -13.50 1.76
N LYS A 492 36.30 -14.52 1.54
CA LYS A 492 35.42 -14.62 0.35
C LYS A 492 34.44 -13.45 0.17
N SER A 493 34.03 -12.81 1.25
CA SER A 493 33.11 -11.66 1.22
C SER A 493 33.82 -10.39 0.75
N VAL A 494 35.08 -10.21 1.09
CA VAL A 494 35.91 -9.07 0.65
C VAL A 494 36.22 -9.18 -0.83
N ASP A 495 36.66 -10.35 -1.30
CA ASP A 495 36.96 -10.59 -2.70
C ASP A 495 35.73 -10.35 -3.60
N ASN A 496 34.57 -10.83 -3.20
CA ASN A 496 33.34 -10.62 -3.96
C ASN A 496 32.95 -9.13 -4.04
N ARG A 497 33.19 -8.34 -2.97
CA ARG A 497 32.88 -6.90 -2.95
C ARG A 497 33.85 -6.10 -3.81
N LEU A 498 35.14 -6.42 -3.76
CA LEU A 498 36.18 -5.79 -4.60
C LEU A 498 35.93 -6.12 -6.10
N ALA A 499 35.60 -7.37 -6.42
CA ALA A 499 35.24 -7.77 -7.78
C ALA A 499 33.98 -7.04 -8.29
N ALA A 500 32.99 -6.80 -7.45
CA ALA A 500 31.80 -6.02 -7.80
C ALA A 500 32.11 -4.55 -8.10
N ILE A 501 33.07 -3.95 -7.36
CA ILE A 501 33.56 -2.59 -7.61
C ILE A 501 34.31 -2.51 -8.95
N GLU A 502 35.16 -3.48 -9.26
CA GLU A 502 35.89 -3.56 -10.52
C GLU A 502 34.96 -3.75 -11.70
N ALA A 503 33.95 -4.63 -11.57
CA ALA A 503 32.91 -4.82 -12.60
C ALA A 503 32.09 -3.56 -12.84
N SER A 504 31.81 -2.77 -11.79
CA SER A 504 31.13 -1.48 -11.91
C SER A 504 31.96 -0.44 -12.65
N LYS A 505 33.30 -0.43 -12.47
CA LYS A 505 34.22 0.44 -13.24
C LYS A 505 34.21 0.10 -14.73
N ALA A 506 34.19 -1.19 -15.07
CA ALA A 506 34.19 -1.66 -16.46
C ALA A 506 32.87 -1.31 -17.20
N ASN A 507 31.75 -1.14 -16.47
CA ASN A 507 30.46 -0.80 -17.04
C ASN A 507 30.13 0.71 -17.03
N THR A 508 31.05 1.57 -16.57
CA THR A 508 30.86 3.02 -16.66
C THR A 508 31.36 3.48 -18.04
N PRO A 509 30.50 3.86 -19.00
CA PRO A 509 30.99 4.49 -20.21
C PRO A 509 31.69 5.80 -19.84
N ASP A 510 32.78 6.14 -20.55
CA ASP A 510 33.45 7.43 -20.47
C ASP A 510 32.43 8.58 -20.60
N ARG A 511 31.88 8.99 -19.47
CA ARG A 511 31.09 10.21 -19.30
C ARG A 511 31.77 11.06 -18.25
N LEU A 512 32.82 11.70 -18.69
CA LEU A 512 33.27 12.98 -18.15
C LEU A 512 32.86 14.07 -19.14
#